data_d9f159eca18b6eb825196fc74556d39c
#
_entry.id   d9f159eca18b6eb825196fc74556d39c
#
_cell.length_a   1.000
_cell.length_b   1.000
_cell.length_c   1.000
_cell.angle_alpha   90.00
_cell.angle_beta   90.00
_cell.angle_gamma   90.00
#
_symmetry.space_group_name_H-M   'P 1'
#
loop_
_entity.id
_entity.type
_entity.pdbx_description
1 polymer ?
#
loop_
_entity_poly.entity_id
_entity_poly.type
_entity_poly.pdbx_seq_one_letter_code
_entity_poly.pdbx_strand_id
1 'polypeptide(L)'
;MRCPVCRAENDDVTCRRCKADLSLMAAVEESRVQELTMAAHAAAAGHGMTTLQHAEAAHRIRHDAESWRWLAVGALLVRDFALARACYQRARNSMV
;
A
#
# COMPACT_ATOMS: atom_id res chain seq x y z
N MET A 1 5.79 -10.43 -10.24
CA MET A 1 6.53 -10.18 -8.99
C MET A 1 8.03 -10.32 -9.24
N ARG A 2 8.80 -9.37 -8.77
CA ARG A 2 10.26 -9.41 -8.94
C ARG A 2 10.91 -10.21 -7.82
N CYS A 3 11.76 -11.17 -8.16
CA CYS A 3 12.49 -11.96 -7.18
C CYS A 3 13.52 -11.10 -6.43
N PRO A 4 13.53 -11.09 -5.09
CA PRO A 4 14.50 -10.28 -4.34
C PRO A 4 15.92 -10.86 -4.38
N VAL A 5 16.08 -12.12 -4.78
CA VAL A 5 17.37 -12.79 -4.83
C VAL A 5 18.09 -12.50 -6.15
N CYS A 6 17.41 -12.67 -7.29
CA CYS A 6 18.03 -12.53 -8.62
C CYS A 6 17.40 -11.43 -9.48
N ARG A 7 16.37 -10.75 -8.99
CA ARG A 7 15.63 -9.65 -9.64
C ARG A 7 14.93 -10.03 -10.95
N ALA A 8 14.74 -11.33 -11.22
CA ALA A 8 13.97 -11.78 -12.38
C ALA A 8 12.48 -11.56 -12.13
N GLU A 9 11.73 -11.20 -13.20
CA GLU A 9 10.28 -11.11 -13.14
C GLU A 9 9.67 -12.51 -13.14
N ASN A 10 8.68 -12.72 -12.28
CA ASN A 10 8.00 -14.01 -12.13
C ASN A 10 6.50 -13.81 -12.00
N ASP A 11 5.74 -14.71 -12.62
CA ASP A 11 4.29 -14.75 -12.48
C ASP A 11 3.85 -15.79 -11.47
N ASP A 12 4.80 -16.51 -10.89
CA ASP A 12 4.57 -17.64 -9.99
C ASP A 12 5.25 -17.40 -8.64
N VAL A 13 4.89 -18.22 -7.65
CA VAL A 13 5.44 -18.15 -6.29
C VAL A 13 6.86 -18.73 -6.19
N THR A 14 7.32 -19.43 -7.23
CA THR A 14 8.70 -19.93 -7.31
C THR A 14 9.43 -19.19 -8.43
N CYS A 15 10.59 -18.65 -8.11
CA CYS A 15 11.39 -17.96 -9.12
C CYS A 15 11.91 -18.95 -10.16
N ARG A 16 11.64 -18.65 -11.45
CA ARG A 16 12.07 -19.51 -12.55
C ARG A 16 13.58 -19.53 -12.74
N ARG A 17 14.26 -18.46 -12.32
CA ARG A 17 15.69 -18.31 -12.52
C ARG A 17 16.51 -18.90 -11.38
N CYS A 18 16.23 -18.51 -10.13
CA CYS A 18 17.00 -18.96 -8.97
C CYS A 18 16.27 -19.99 -8.10
N LYS A 19 15.03 -20.33 -8.46
CA LYS A 19 14.19 -21.30 -7.75
C LYS A 19 13.82 -20.89 -6.33
N ALA A 20 13.95 -19.62 -5.97
CA ALA A 20 13.54 -19.12 -4.65
C ALA A 20 12.02 -19.24 -4.48
N ASP A 21 11.59 -19.57 -3.27
CA ASP A 21 10.18 -19.61 -2.90
C ASP A 21 9.70 -18.19 -2.61
N LEU A 22 8.76 -17.70 -3.39
CA LEU A 22 8.20 -16.35 -3.29
C LEU A 22 6.82 -16.33 -2.62
N SER A 23 6.37 -17.47 -2.06
CA SER A 23 5.02 -17.56 -1.50
C SER A 23 4.78 -16.56 -0.37
N LEU A 24 5.76 -16.33 0.50
CA LEU A 24 5.64 -15.34 1.58
C LEU A 24 5.48 -13.94 1.02
N MET A 25 6.27 -13.56 0.00
CA MET A 25 6.15 -12.26 -0.65
C MET A 25 4.78 -12.09 -1.31
N ALA A 26 4.28 -13.12 -1.97
CA ALA A 26 2.96 -13.10 -2.60
C ALA A 26 1.87 -12.89 -1.55
N ALA A 27 1.96 -13.56 -0.39
CA ALA A 27 1.00 -13.41 0.69
C ALA A 27 1.03 -12.00 1.29
N VAL A 28 2.22 -11.42 1.47
CA VAL A 28 2.39 -10.06 2.00
C VAL A 28 1.81 -9.04 1.02
N GLU A 29 2.09 -9.17 -0.28
CA GLU A 29 1.55 -8.26 -1.29
C GLU A 29 0.02 -8.37 -1.41
N GLU A 30 -0.53 -9.57 -1.31
CA GLU A 30 -1.97 -9.78 -1.29
C GLU A 30 -2.63 -9.09 -0.09
N SER A 31 -2.01 -9.21 1.09
CA SER A 31 -2.50 -8.52 2.30
C SER A 31 -2.52 -7.02 2.12
N ARG A 32 -1.47 -6.46 1.50
CA ARG A 32 -1.38 -5.03 1.21
C ARG A 32 -2.51 -4.59 0.27
N VAL A 33 -2.74 -5.34 -0.81
CA VAL A 33 -3.82 -5.03 -1.76
C VAL A 33 -5.18 -5.09 -1.09
N GLN A 34 -5.42 -6.07 -0.22
CA GLN A 34 -6.66 -6.16 0.54
C GLN A 34 -6.87 -4.94 1.42
N GLU A 35 -5.84 -4.49 2.14
CA GLU A 35 -5.94 -3.30 3.00
C GLU A 35 -6.21 -2.04 2.19
N LEU A 36 -5.57 -1.87 1.03
CA LEU A 36 -5.83 -0.73 0.14
C LEU A 36 -7.25 -0.78 -0.41
N THR A 37 -7.76 -1.95 -0.76
CA THR A 37 -9.14 -2.13 -1.22
C THR A 37 -10.14 -1.76 -0.13
N MET A 38 -9.89 -2.19 1.12
CA MET A 38 -10.74 -1.82 2.26
C MET A 38 -10.70 -0.33 2.53
N ALA A 39 -9.53 0.30 2.39
CA ALA A 39 -9.41 1.75 2.51
C ALA A 39 -10.24 2.47 1.46
N ALA A 40 -10.22 2.00 0.21
CA ALA A 40 -11.00 2.59 -0.88
C ALA A 40 -12.50 2.46 -0.62
N HIS A 41 -12.97 1.31 -0.16
CA HIS A 41 -14.38 1.10 0.18
C HIS A 41 -14.81 2.01 1.34
N ALA A 42 -13.99 2.12 2.38
CA ALA A 42 -14.29 2.99 3.51
C ALA A 42 -14.33 4.45 3.09
N ALA A 43 -13.43 4.89 2.22
CA ALA A 43 -13.40 6.26 1.70
C ALA A 43 -14.66 6.57 0.89
N ALA A 44 -15.09 5.64 0.03
CA ALA A 44 -16.32 5.80 -0.75
C ALA A 44 -17.56 5.93 0.14
N ALA A 45 -17.55 5.28 1.30
CA ALA A 45 -18.63 5.37 2.29
C ALA A 45 -18.50 6.58 3.22
N GLY A 46 -17.43 7.37 3.11
CA GLY A 46 -17.16 8.51 3.98
C GLY A 46 -16.64 8.17 5.36
N HIS A 47 -16.16 6.96 5.58
CA HIS A 47 -15.66 6.49 6.87
C HIS A 47 -14.16 6.80 7.01
N GLY A 48 -13.83 8.02 7.43
CA GLY A 48 -12.44 8.50 7.48
C GLY A 48 -11.54 7.71 8.41
N MET A 49 -11.99 7.40 9.63
CA MET A 49 -11.18 6.64 10.59
C MET A 49 -10.88 5.23 10.07
N THR A 50 -11.87 4.56 9.49
CA THR A 50 -11.69 3.23 8.90
C THR A 50 -10.72 3.30 7.72
N THR A 51 -10.84 4.34 6.88
CA THR A 51 -9.92 4.58 5.78
C THR A 51 -8.49 4.71 6.29
N LEU A 52 -8.27 5.51 7.33
CA LEU A 52 -6.94 5.67 7.93
C LEU A 52 -6.39 4.36 8.47
N GLN A 53 -7.20 3.58 9.17
CA GLN A 53 -6.77 2.31 9.76
C GLN A 53 -6.25 1.35 8.69
N HIS A 54 -6.99 1.19 7.59
CA HIS A 54 -6.59 0.31 6.51
C HIS A 54 -5.40 0.86 5.71
N ALA A 55 -5.36 2.19 5.49
CA ALA A 55 -4.23 2.82 4.83
C ALA A 55 -2.94 2.67 5.64
N GLU A 56 -3.02 2.82 6.96
CA GLU A 56 -1.88 2.59 7.85
C GLU A 56 -1.41 1.15 7.84
N ALA A 57 -2.34 0.19 7.80
CA ALA A 57 -2.00 -1.22 7.71
C ALA A 57 -1.24 -1.53 6.41
N ALA A 58 -1.70 -1.01 5.28
CA ALA A 58 -1.01 -1.16 4.00
C ALA A 58 0.35 -0.46 4.01
N HIS A 59 0.44 0.72 4.61
CA HIS A 59 1.66 1.51 4.70
C HIS A 59 2.73 0.83 5.54
N ARG A 60 2.35 0.09 6.58
CA ARG A 60 3.30 -0.69 7.38
C ARG A 60 3.94 -1.81 6.58
N ILE A 61 3.24 -2.34 5.58
CA ILE A 61 3.78 -3.37 4.70
C ILE A 61 4.77 -2.76 3.72
N ARG A 62 4.39 -1.67 3.07
CA ARG A 62 5.26 -0.97 2.12
C ARG A 62 4.91 0.51 2.05
N HIS A 63 5.92 1.36 2.21
CA HIS A 63 5.78 2.81 2.08
C HIS A 63 5.93 3.19 0.61
N ASP A 64 4.83 3.53 -0.06
CA ASP A 64 4.85 3.96 -1.45
C ASP A 64 3.86 5.10 -1.68
N ALA A 65 3.84 5.62 -2.93
CA ALA A 65 2.96 6.74 -3.28
C ALA A 65 1.48 6.40 -3.03
N GLU A 66 1.09 5.17 -3.30
CA GLU A 66 -0.30 4.74 -3.15
C GLU A 66 -0.72 4.72 -1.68
N SER A 67 0.12 4.17 -0.79
CA SER A 67 -0.20 4.15 0.65
C SER A 67 -0.25 5.56 1.22
N TRP A 68 0.69 6.44 0.84
CA TRP A 68 0.66 7.84 1.25
C TRP A 68 -0.60 8.55 0.77
N ARG A 69 -1.05 8.26 -0.45
CA ARG A 69 -2.26 8.85 -1.03
C ARG A 69 -3.50 8.48 -0.22
N TRP A 70 -3.65 7.20 0.14
CA TRP A 70 -4.81 6.76 0.92
C TRP A 70 -4.78 7.29 2.35
N LEU A 71 -3.58 7.45 2.95
CA LEU A 71 -3.44 8.14 4.23
C LEU A 71 -3.92 9.58 4.12
N ALA A 72 -3.57 10.28 3.04
CA ALA A 72 -4.02 11.65 2.80
C ALA A 72 -5.55 11.71 2.66
N VAL A 73 -6.15 10.77 1.93
CA VAL A 73 -7.62 10.70 1.77
C VAL A 73 -8.29 10.50 3.13
N GLY A 74 -7.81 9.55 3.93
CA GLY A 74 -8.35 9.31 5.26
C GLY A 74 -8.22 10.52 6.17
N ALA A 75 -7.06 11.19 6.13
CA ALA A 75 -6.83 12.40 6.92
C ALA A 75 -7.79 13.53 6.52
N LEU A 76 -8.05 13.70 5.22
CA LEU A 76 -9.04 14.69 4.75
C LEU A 76 -10.44 14.37 5.28
N LEU A 77 -10.83 13.11 5.27
CA LEU A 77 -12.15 12.69 5.72
C LEU A 77 -12.34 12.91 7.22
N VAL A 78 -11.29 12.79 8.03
CA VAL A 78 -11.36 13.09 9.46
C VAL A 78 -11.01 14.56 9.76
N ARG A 79 -10.79 15.36 8.73
CA ARG A 79 -10.47 16.79 8.82
C ARG A 79 -9.14 17.10 9.51
N ASP A 80 -8.20 16.18 9.46
CA ASP A 80 -6.84 16.44 9.90
C ASP A 80 -6.03 16.94 8.69
N PHE A 81 -6.17 18.24 8.43
CA PHE A 81 -5.60 18.86 7.22
C PHE A 81 -4.07 18.92 7.25
N ALA A 82 -3.47 19.03 8.43
CA ALA A 82 -2.02 19.02 8.54
C ALA A 82 -1.45 17.65 8.14
N LEU A 83 -2.05 16.58 8.64
CA LEU A 83 -1.66 15.22 8.27
C LEU A 83 -1.92 14.96 6.78
N ALA A 84 -3.07 15.39 6.28
CA ALA A 84 -3.43 15.23 4.87
C ALA A 84 -2.39 15.88 3.95
N ARG A 85 -1.99 17.10 4.28
CA ARG A 85 -0.99 17.83 3.51
C ARG A 85 0.37 17.14 3.53
N ALA A 86 0.81 16.69 4.70
CA ALA A 86 2.08 15.98 4.83
C ALA A 86 2.08 14.69 4.02
N CYS A 87 1.01 13.89 4.12
CA CYS A 87 0.89 12.64 3.36
C CYS A 87 0.82 12.89 1.86
N TYR A 88 0.10 13.91 1.43
CA TYR A 88 0.00 14.28 0.02
C TYR A 88 1.36 14.68 -0.56
N GLN A 89 2.14 15.46 0.18
CA GLN A 89 3.49 15.85 -0.24
C GLN A 89 4.40 14.62 -0.37
N ARG A 90 4.30 13.68 0.57
CA ARG A 90 5.07 12.43 0.51
C ARG A 90 4.66 11.59 -0.70
N ALA A 91 3.37 11.52 -1.00
CA ALA A 91 2.88 10.81 -2.18
C ALA A 91 3.46 11.42 -3.47
N ARG A 92 3.47 12.74 -3.59
CA ARG A 92 4.05 13.42 -4.75
C ARG A 92 5.55 13.12 -4.89
N ASN A 93 6.30 13.19 -3.79
CA ASN A 93 7.73 12.97 -3.81
C ASN A 93 8.08 11.52 -4.17
N SER A 94 7.22 10.56 -3.80
CA SER A 94 7.42 9.15 -4.11
C SER A 94 7.14 8.81 -5.57
N MET A 95 6.44 9.67 -6.31
CA MET A 95 6.10 9.47 -7.72
C MET A 95 7.17 9.99 -8.67
N VAL A 96 8.16 10.67 -8.17
CA VAL A 96 9.23 11.29 -8.99
C VAL A 96 10.40 10.34 -9.19
#